data_458162b894b68cd708aa68bd493e5e09
#
_entry.id   458162b894b68cd708aa68bd493e5e09
#
_cell.length_a   1.000
_cell.length_b   1.000
_cell.length_c   1.000
_cell.angle_alpha   90.00
_cell.angle_beta   90.00
_cell.angle_gamma   90.00
#
_symmetry.space_group_name_H-M   'P 1'
#
loop_
_entity.id
_entity.type
_entity.pdbx_description
1 polymer ?
#
loop_
_entity_poly.entity_id
_entity_poly.type
_entity_poly.pdbx_seq_one_letter_code
_entity_poly.pdbx_strand_id
1 'polypeptide(L)'
;MTVKKDPKRQLLGKSAKARGKQFESRIDDSFAYYAQKGFAIIEKTPEPMHPTKNLGNGKFIAYYEKQAQPDYKGTIKGGRTVMFEAKFTAADRMEQSRVLQSQQDYMDRHQALGARCFV
;
A
#
# COMPACT_ATOMS: atom_id res chain seq x y z
N MET A 1 22.89 26.25 1.41
CA MET A 1 21.68 26.95 1.86
C MET A 1 20.61 25.93 2.23
N THR A 2 20.29 25.81 3.50
CA THR A 2 19.21 24.94 3.96
C THR A 2 17.88 25.70 3.82
N VAL A 3 17.03 25.20 2.94
CA VAL A 3 15.67 25.73 2.81
C VAL A 3 14.89 25.32 4.05
N LYS A 4 14.51 26.29 4.88
CA LYS A 4 13.62 26.04 6.03
C LYS A 4 12.24 25.62 5.50
N LYS A 5 11.80 24.40 5.84
CA LYS A 5 10.46 23.93 5.51
C LYS A 5 9.42 24.74 6.30
N ASP A 6 8.38 25.15 5.60
CA ASP A 6 7.24 25.87 6.23
C ASP A 6 6.60 24.97 7.31
N PRO A 7 6.51 25.46 8.60
CA PRO A 7 5.91 24.68 9.68
C PRO A 7 4.46 24.27 9.42
N LYS A 8 3.65 25.12 8.77
CA LYS A 8 2.28 24.79 8.40
C LYS A 8 2.21 23.64 7.41
N ARG A 9 3.11 23.65 6.42
CA ARG A 9 3.21 22.57 5.43
C ARG A 9 3.65 21.26 6.06
N GLN A 10 4.54 21.32 7.05
CA GLN A 10 4.98 20.15 7.81
C GLN A 10 3.84 19.56 8.66
N LEU A 11 3.06 20.41 9.33
CA LEU A 11 1.90 19.99 10.13
C LEU A 11 0.80 19.35 9.26
N LEU A 12 0.50 19.94 8.11
CA LEU A 12 -0.45 19.38 7.15
C LEU A 12 0.04 18.02 6.60
N GLY A 13 1.32 17.89 6.29
CA GLY A 13 1.91 16.63 5.84
C GLY A 13 1.85 15.54 6.90
N LYS A 14 2.13 15.87 8.17
CA LYS A 14 2.03 14.93 9.30
C LYS A 14 0.59 14.49 9.53
N SER A 15 -0.38 15.40 9.45
CA SER A 15 -1.81 15.09 9.59
C SER A 15 -2.30 14.17 8.47
N ALA A 16 -1.93 14.44 7.22
CA ALA A 16 -2.28 13.60 6.08
C ALA A 16 -1.68 12.19 6.21
N LYS A 17 -0.42 12.09 6.66
CA LYS A 17 0.23 10.80 6.91
C LYS A 17 -0.46 10.02 8.03
N ALA A 18 -0.85 10.68 9.11
CA ALA A 18 -1.57 10.07 10.23
C ALA A 18 -2.95 9.54 9.79
N ARG A 19 -3.67 10.30 8.97
CA ARG A 19 -4.97 9.89 8.41
C ARG A 19 -4.83 8.70 7.46
N GLY A 20 -3.78 8.67 6.64
CA GLY A 20 -3.47 7.54 5.76
C GLY A 20 -3.22 6.27 6.55
N LYS A 21 -2.43 6.33 7.62
CA LYS A 21 -2.20 5.20 8.53
C LYS A 21 -3.48 4.74 9.22
N GLN A 22 -4.33 5.66 9.65
CA GLN A 22 -5.61 5.34 10.28
C GLN A 22 -6.54 4.63 9.28
N PHE A 23 -6.56 5.06 8.03
CA PHE A 23 -7.32 4.43 6.97
C PHE A 23 -6.83 2.99 6.72
N GLU A 24 -5.53 2.78 6.60
CA GLU A 24 -4.93 1.45 6.44
C GLU A 24 -5.24 0.54 7.63
N SER A 25 -5.18 1.07 8.86
CA SER A 25 -5.52 0.32 10.07
C SER A 25 -6.96 -0.17 10.05
N ARG A 26 -7.91 0.63 9.57
CA ARG A 26 -9.31 0.21 9.42
C ARG A 26 -9.47 -0.89 8.38
N ILE A 27 -8.73 -0.81 7.29
CA ILE A 27 -8.70 -1.87 6.27
C ILE A 27 -8.19 -3.16 6.89
N ASP A 28 -7.07 -3.11 7.62
CA ASP A 28 -6.47 -4.27 8.26
C ASP A 28 -7.42 -4.92 9.27
N ASP A 29 -8.14 -4.13 10.07
CA ASP A 29 -9.14 -4.61 11.02
C ASP A 29 -10.29 -5.32 10.31
N SER A 30 -10.75 -4.78 9.19
CA SER A 30 -11.81 -5.39 8.37
C SER A 30 -11.36 -6.74 7.82
N PHE A 31 -10.13 -6.85 7.36
CA PHE A 31 -9.60 -8.10 6.83
C PHE A 31 -9.34 -9.14 7.92
N ALA A 32 -8.93 -8.73 9.11
CA ALA A 32 -8.85 -9.63 10.26
C ALA A 32 -10.22 -10.25 10.58
N TYR A 33 -11.27 -9.46 10.54
CA TYR A 33 -12.64 -9.93 10.71
C TYR A 33 -13.07 -10.91 9.61
N TYR A 34 -12.80 -10.59 8.33
CA TYR A 34 -13.14 -11.47 7.22
C TYR A 34 -12.38 -12.80 7.26
N ALA A 35 -11.13 -12.79 7.69
CA ALA A 35 -10.33 -14.00 7.86
C ALA A 35 -10.93 -14.89 8.97
N GLN A 36 -11.33 -14.29 10.09
CA GLN A 36 -11.99 -15.00 11.18
C GLN A 36 -13.30 -15.67 10.73
N LYS A 37 -14.06 -15.01 9.87
CA LYS A 37 -15.32 -15.51 9.34
C LYS A 37 -15.16 -16.46 8.15
N GLY A 38 -13.96 -16.65 7.64
CA GLY A 38 -13.71 -17.49 6.47
C GLY A 38 -14.16 -16.90 5.15
N PHE A 39 -14.32 -15.59 5.04
CA PHE A 39 -14.78 -14.92 3.82
C PHE A 39 -13.63 -14.54 2.89
N ALA A 40 -12.50 -14.14 3.45
CA ALA A 40 -11.36 -13.68 2.68
C ALA A 40 -10.08 -13.76 3.53
N ILE A 41 -8.95 -14.01 2.87
CA ILE A 41 -7.63 -13.80 3.44
C ILE A 41 -6.93 -12.80 2.54
N ILE A 42 -6.80 -11.58 3.02
CA ILE A 42 -6.18 -10.48 2.30
C ILE A 42 -5.12 -9.87 3.21
N GLU A 43 -3.91 -9.76 2.70
CA GLU A 43 -2.75 -9.35 3.48
C GLU A 43 -2.07 -8.16 2.81
N LYS A 44 -1.46 -7.32 3.63
CA LYS A 44 -0.64 -6.23 3.14
C LYS A 44 0.60 -6.79 2.44
N THR A 45 0.88 -6.27 1.24
CA THR A 45 2.08 -6.64 0.49
C THR A 45 3.31 -6.06 1.19
N PRO A 46 4.32 -6.87 1.54
CA PRO A 46 5.55 -6.36 2.10
C PRO A 46 6.26 -5.40 1.14
N GLU A 47 6.80 -4.32 1.67
CA GLU A 47 7.63 -3.42 0.88
C GLU A 47 8.99 -4.07 0.59
N PRO A 48 9.40 -4.18 -0.68
CA PRO A 48 10.68 -4.78 -1.00
C PRO A 48 11.83 -3.87 -0.53
N MET A 49 12.81 -4.47 0.13
CA MET A 49 13.99 -3.78 0.61
C MET A 49 15.24 -4.37 -0.04
N HIS A 50 16.16 -3.50 -0.44
CA HIS A 50 17.43 -3.89 -1.02
C HIS A 50 18.58 -3.57 -0.05
N PRO A 51 19.27 -4.57 0.53
CA PRO A 51 20.38 -4.31 1.45
C PRO A 51 21.57 -3.77 0.67
N THR A 52 22.20 -2.70 1.19
CA THR A 52 23.38 -2.07 0.59
C THR A 52 24.64 -2.28 1.38
N LYS A 53 24.54 -2.45 2.71
CA LYS A 53 25.69 -2.60 3.60
C LYS A 53 25.34 -3.49 4.78
N ASN A 54 26.17 -4.49 5.02
CA ASN A 54 26.07 -5.33 6.21
C ASN A 54 26.79 -4.65 7.37
N LEU A 55 26.08 -4.43 8.49
CA LEU A 55 26.61 -3.84 9.71
C LEU A 55 27.03 -4.89 10.74
N GLY A 56 26.86 -6.19 10.46
CA GLY A 56 27.05 -7.26 11.42
C GLY A 56 25.86 -7.47 12.36
N ASN A 57 25.88 -8.56 13.13
CA ASN A 57 24.81 -8.89 14.10
C ASN A 57 23.39 -8.94 13.50
N GLY A 58 23.25 -9.35 12.25
CA GLY A 58 21.96 -9.42 11.57
C GLY A 58 21.39 -8.05 11.17
N LYS A 59 22.17 -6.99 11.24
CA LYS A 59 21.75 -5.63 10.86
C LYS A 59 22.30 -5.22 9.50
N PHE A 60 21.47 -4.51 8.73
CA PHE A 60 21.81 -4.02 7.39
C PHE A 60 21.36 -2.59 7.22
N ILE A 61 22.09 -1.83 6.42
CA ILE A 61 21.55 -0.62 5.79
C ILE A 61 20.85 -1.08 4.51
N ALA A 62 19.60 -0.67 4.33
CA ALA A 62 18.80 -1.03 3.18
C ALA A 62 17.99 0.17 2.68
N TYR A 63 17.62 0.15 1.42
CA TYR A 63 16.67 1.11 0.84
C TYR A 63 15.46 0.38 0.29
N TYR A 64 14.32 1.08 0.24
CA TYR A 64 13.10 0.55 -0.36
C TYR A 64 13.21 0.58 -1.88
N GLU A 65 12.93 -0.56 -2.51
CA GLU A 65 12.77 -0.62 -3.96
C GLU A 65 11.40 -0.08 -4.37
N LYS A 66 11.32 0.44 -5.60
CA LYS A 66 10.05 0.88 -6.17
C LYS A 66 9.11 -0.31 -6.31
N GLN A 67 7.97 -0.23 -5.62
CA GLN A 67 6.98 -1.30 -5.59
C GLN A 67 6.04 -1.20 -6.78
N ALA A 68 5.99 -2.25 -7.61
CA ALA A 68 5.00 -2.39 -8.68
C ALA A 68 3.71 -3.08 -8.20
N GLN A 69 3.80 -3.88 -7.14
CA GLN A 69 2.67 -4.62 -6.59
C GLN A 69 1.72 -3.70 -5.82
N PRO A 70 0.39 -3.96 -5.86
CA PRO A 70 -0.56 -3.21 -5.05
C PRO A 70 -0.37 -3.47 -3.55
N ASP A 71 -0.90 -2.58 -2.72
CA ASP A 71 -0.73 -2.62 -1.26
C ASP A 71 -1.29 -3.87 -0.61
N TYR A 72 -2.34 -4.45 -1.18
CA TYR A 72 -3.04 -5.60 -0.63
C TYR A 72 -3.29 -6.66 -1.68
N LYS A 73 -3.12 -7.92 -1.27
CA LYS A 73 -3.39 -9.10 -2.10
C LYS A 73 -3.97 -10.21 -1.26
N GLY A 74 -4.81 -11.03 -1.87
CA GLY A 74 -5.35 -12.19 -1.21
C GLY A 74 -6.34 -12.97 -2.03
N THR A 75 -7.11 -13.78 -1.32
CA THR A 75 -8.10 -14.67 -1.92
C THR A 75 -9.42 -14.54 -1.16
N ILE A 76 -10.50 -14.41 -1.88
CA ILE A 76 -11.85 -14.44 -1.31
C ILE A 76 -12.44 -15.85 -1.41
N LYS A 77 -13.49 -16.11 -0.62
CA LYS A 77 -14.21 -17.38 -0.65
C LYS A 77 -14.57 -17.73 -2.07
N GLY A 78 -14.32 -18.97 -2.48
CA GLY A 78 -14.49 -19.44 -3.85
C GLY A 78 -13.20 -19.46 -4.67
N GLY A 79 -12.08 -18.96 -4.12
CA GLY A 79 -10.75 -19.08 -4.72
C GLY A 79 -10.36 -17.94 -5.66
N ARG A 80 -11.16 -16.87 -5.73
CA ARG A 80 -10.84 -15.73 -6.58
C ARG A 80 -9.76 -14.84 -5.98
N THR A 81 -8.77 -14.49 -6.76
CA THR A 81 -7.73 -13.54 -6.39
C THR A 81 -8.28 -12.12 -6.34
N VAL A 82 -7.92 -11.40 -5.28
CA VAL A 82 -8.24 -9.98 -5.10
C VAL A 82 -6.95 -9.23 -4.83
N MET A 83 -6.78 -8.08 -5.45
CA MET A 83 -5.69 -7.16 -5.15
C MET A 83 -6.13 -5.71 -5.34
N PHE A 84 -5.61 -4.83 -4.52
CA PHE A 84 -5.95 -3.42 -4.63
C PHE A 84 -4.89 -2.51 -4.05
N GLU A 85 -4.89 -1.30 -4.56
CA GLU A 85 -4.09 -0.19 -4.04
C GLU A 85 -4.96 0.66 -3.12
N ALA A 86 -4.47 0.97 -1.93
CA ALA A 86 -5.18 1.83 -0.99
C ALA A 86 -4.65 3.26 -1.07
N LYS A 87 -5.52 4.20 -1.34
CA LYS A 87 -5.22 5.64 -1.38
C LYS A 87 -6.20 6.40 -0.51
N PHE A 88 -5.69 7.31 0.29
CA PHE A 88 -6.50 8.22 1.10
C PHE A 88 -6.43 9.64 0.54
N THR A 89 -7.57 10.32 0.49
CA THR A 89 -7.64 11.74 0.20
C THR A 89 -8.70 12.40 1.09
N ALA A 90 -8.42 13.59 1.59
CA ALA A 90 -9.41 14.43 2.26
C ALA A 90 -10.17 15.33 1.28
N ALA A 91 -9.77 15.36 0.00
CA ALA A 91 -10.44 16.10 -1.06
C ALA A 91 -11.58 15.27 -1.67
N ASP A 92 -12.51 15.93 -2.36
CA ASP A 92 -13.64 15.29 -3.02
C ASP A 92 -13.22 14.41 -4.22
N ARG A 93 -12.03 14.67 -4.76
CA ARG A 93 -11.49 13.97 -5.91
C ARG A 93 -10.04 13.59 -5.69
N MET A 94 -9.66 12.49 -6.33
CA MET A 94 -8.27 12.02 -6.38
C MET A 94 -7.83 11.94 -7.84
N GLU A 95 -6.65 12.46 -8.15
CA GLU A 95 -6.09 12.37 -9.50
C GLU A 95 -5.63 10.94 -9.77
N GLN A 96 -5.90 10.46 -10.98
CA GLN A 96 -5.50 9.13 -11.43
C GLN A 96 -3.98 8.94 -11.40
N SER A 97 -3.21 10.01 -11.61
CA SER A 97 -1.74 10.00 -11.56
C SER A 97 -1.16 9.58 -10.19
N ARG A 98 -1.96 9.58 -9.13
CA ARG A 98 -1.54 9.07 -7.82
C ARG A 98 -1.34 7.55 -7.81
N VAL A 99 -1.92 6.83 -8.76
CA VAL A 99 -1.64 5.41 -8.97
C VAL A 99 -0.55 5.30 -10.02
N LEU A 100 0.58 4.68 -9.67
CA LEU A 100 1.70 4.53 -10.58
C LEU A 100 1.34 3.65 -11.78
N GLN A 101 1.86 3.99 -12.95
CA GLN A 101 1.63 3.21 -14.17
C GLN A 101 2.08 1.75 -13.99
N SER A 102 3.18 1.51 -13.29
CA SER A 102 3.66 0.16 -12.98
C SER A 102 2.67 -0.64 -12.15
N GLN A 103 1.96 0.01 -11.22
CA GLN A 103 0.92 -0.62 -10.41
C GLN A 103 -0.32 -0.94 -11.25
N GLN A 104 -0.73 -0.02 -12.12
CA GLN A 104 -1.83 -0.24 -13.06
C GLN A 104 -1.55 -1.41 -14.00
N ASP A 105 -0.37 -1.45 -14.60
CA ASP A 105 0.05 -2.51 -15.50
C ASP A 105 0.09 -3.87 -14.80
N TYR A 106 0.56 -3.90 -13.57
CA TYR A 106 0.58 -5.10 -12.75
C TYR A 106 -0.84 -5.63 -12.49
N MET A 107 -1.75 -4.75 -12.09
CA MET A 107 -3.14 -5.11 -11.84
C MET A 107 -3.87 -5.54 -13.12
N ASP A 108 -3.64 -4.86 -14.23
CA ASP A 108 -4.24 -5.20 -15.53
C ASP A 108 -3.88 -6.61 -15.98
N ARG A 109 -2.62 -7.00 -15.81
CA ARG A 109 -2.17 -8.37 -16.15
C ARG A 109 -2.86 -9.43 -15.31
N HIS A 110 -3.04 -9.18 -14.02
CA HIS A 110 -3.75 -10.10 -13.12
C HIS A 110 -5.25 -10.13 -13.41
N GLN A 111 -5.84 -8.98 -13.70
CA GLN A 111 -7.25 -8.88 -14.04
C GLN A 111 -7.58 -9.63 -15.34
N ALA A 112 -6.68 -9.62 -16.32
CA ALA A 112 -6.81 -10.39 -17.55
C ALA A 112 -6.88 -11.90 -17.29
N LEU A 113 -6.33 -12.37 -16.18
CA LEU A 113 -6.38 -13.77 -15.76
C LEU A 113 -7.56 -14.09 -14.82
N GLY A 114 -8.40 -13.12 -14.52
CA GLY A 114 -9.61 -13.32 -13.72
C GLY A 114 -9.55 -12.77 -12.29
N ALA A 115 -8.46 -12.09 -11.89
CA ALA A 115 -8.39 -11.45 -10.58
C ALA A 115 -9.31 -10.22 -10.50
N ARG A 116 -9.77 -9.90 -9.30
CA ARG A 116 -10.42 -8.63 -9.00
C ARG A 116 -9.37 -7.61 -8.57
N CYS A 117 -9.23 -6.53 -9.34
CA CYS A 117 -8.27 -5.47 -9.08
C CYS A 117 -8.97 -4.11 -9.03
N PHE A 118 -8.59 -3.29 -8.04
CA PHE A 118 -9.19 -1.95 -7.89
C PHE A 118 -8.30 -1.03 -7.05
N VAL A 119 -8.67 0.22 -6.98
CA VAL A 119 -8.08 1.25 -6.13
C VAL A 119 -9.13 1.79 -5.17
#